data_d196c57b1fb90e1d2b0f9f78cae10109
#
_entry.id   d196c57b1fb90e1d2b0f9f78cae10109
#
_cell.length_a   1.000
_cell.length_b   1.000
_cell.length_c   1.000
_cell.angle_alpha   90.00
_cell.angle_beta   90.00
_cell.angle_gamma   90.00
#
_symmetry.space_group_name_H-M   'P 1'
#
loop_
_entity.id
_entity.type
_entity.pdbx_description
1 polymer ?
#
loop_
_entity_poly.entity_id
_entity_poly.type
_entity_poly.pdbx_seq_one_letter_code
_entity_poly.pdbx_strand_id
1 'polypeptide(L)'
;DWEKTKHLRKRFTQEFLPMLQVPAIPEQDLQFAVWDILEDERKIIPDLLPNTGINPEMEALLSSTFIQSPIYGTRCSNFLRISSTQIDWIEKTQQGEHMGELVEIKRAIEK
;
A
#
# COMPACT_ATOMS: atom_id res chain seq x y z
N ASP A 1 -13.78 -9.43 -7.75
CA ASP A 1 -12.85 -8.51 -7.06
C ASP A 1 -13.60 -7.34 -6.43
N TRP A 2 -13.20 -6.96 -5.23
CA TRP A 2 -13.69 -5.74 -4.60
C TRP A 2 -13.15 -4.52 -5.34
N GLU A 3 -13.91 -3.44 -5.33
CA GLU A 3 -13.51 -2.18 -5.97
C GLU A 3 -12.21 -1.62 -5.39
N LYS A 4 -11.99 -1.81 -4.10
CA LYS A 4 -10.75 -1.47 -3.41
C LYS A 4 -9.53 -2.13 -4.08
N THR A 5 -9.63 -3.42 -4.38
CA THR A 5 -8.58 -4.18 -5.03
C THR A 5 -8.34 -3.69 -6.46
N LYS A 6 -9.42 -3.41 -7.19
CA LYS A 6 -9.33 -2.87 -8.55
C LYS A 6 -8.66 -1.51 -8.55
N HIS A 7 -9.02 -0.65 -7.60
CA HIS A 7 -8.45 0.68 -7.46
C HIS A 7 -6.95 0.62 -7.17
N LEU A 8 -6.54 -0.21 -6.22
CA LEU A 8 -5.14 -0.39 -5.88
C LEU A 8 -4.34 -0.93 -7.08
N ARG A 9 -4.86 -1.94 -7.75
CA ARG A 9 -4.23 -2.52 -8.95
C ARG A 9 -4.06 -1.47 -10.04
N LYS A 10 -5.07 -0.66 -10.27
CA LYS A 10 -5.03 0.40 -11.28
C LYS A 10 -3.94 1.42 -10.96
N ARG A 11 -3.89 1.91 -9.72
CA ARG A 11 -2.86 2.86 -9.31
C ARG A 11 -1.46 2.27 -9.44
N PHE A 12 -1.28 1.04 -8.98
CA PHE A 12 0.01 0.36 -9.07
C PHE A 12 0.46 0.22 -10.53
N THR A 13 -0.45 -0.23 -11.40
CA THR A 13 -0.15 -0.44 -12.82
C THR A 13 0.12 0.86 -13.56
N GLN A 14 -0.65 1.91 -13.28
CA GLN A 14 -0.58 3.17 -14.03
C GLN A 14 0.44 4.16 -13.47
N GLU A 15 0.71 4.12 -12.16
CA GLU A 15 1.55 5.10 -11.50
C GLU A 15 2.92 4.54 -11.11
N PHE A 16 2.98 3.31 -10.63
CA PHE A 16 4.23 2.74 -10.12
C PHE A 16 5.02 1.95 -11.19
N LEU A 17 4.39 1.01 -11.90
CA LEU A 17 5.10 0.17 -12.86
C LEU A 17 5.85 0.98 -13.92
N PRO A 18 5.30 2.08 -14.47
CA PRO A 18 6.05 2.89 -15.44
C PRO A 18 7.34 3.48 -14.88
N MET A 19 7.40 3.75 -13.59
CA MET A 19 8.62 4.27 -12.96
C MET A 19 9.78 3.29 -13.05
N LEU A 20 9.50 1.99 -13.04
CA LEU A 20 10.52 0.95 -13.17
C LEU A 20 11.18 0.92 -14.55
N GLN A 21 10.57 1.56 -15.54
CA GLN A 21 11.11 1.68 -16.88
C GLN A 21 12.06 2.88 -17.03
N VAL A 22 12.07 3.78 -16.07
CA VAL A 22 12.93 4.98 -16.10
C VAL A 22 14.33 4.59 -15.63
N PRO A 23 15.38 4.80 -16.46
CA PRO A 23 16.75 4.51 -16.06
C PRO A 23 17.18 5.35 -14.86
N ALA A 24 17.87 4.71 -13.90
CA ALA A 24 18.49 5.39 -12.76
C ALA A 24 17.50 6.20 -11.90
N ILE A 25 16.24 5.79 -11.82
CA ILE A 25 15.29 6.43 -10.92
C ILE A 25 15.76 6.28 -9.47
N PRO A 26 15.77 7.37 -8.66
CA PRO A 26 16.16 7.28 -7.26
C PRO A 26 15.26 6.33 -6.46
N GLU A 27 15.88 5.52 -5.59
CA GLU A 27 15.16 4.59 -4.71
C GLU A 27 14.10 5.32 -3.86
N GLN A 28 14.43 6.52 -3.40
CA GLN A 28 13.53 7.34 -2.60
C GLN A 28 12.24 7.67 -3.37
N ASP A 29 12.35 7.95 -4.67
CA ASP A 29 11.19 8.28 -5.49
C ASP A 29 10.29 7.06 -5.66
N LEU A 30 10.86 5.87 -5.80
CA LEU A 30 10.09 4.63 -5.84
C LEU A 30 9.35 4.40 -4.52
N GLN A 31 10.02 4.62 -3.39
CA GLN A 31 9.39 4.46 -2.08
C GLN A 31 8.25 5.44 -1.87
N PHE A 32 8.44 6.71 -2.23
CA PHE A 32 7.37 7.71 -2.12
C PHE A 32 6.15 7.31 -2.94
N ALA A 33 6.35 6.81 -4.16
CA ALA A 33 5.26 6.39 -5.01
C ALA A 33 4.49 5.21 -4.40
N VAL A 34 5.21 4.23 -3.83
CA VAL A 34 4.58 3.09 -3.17
C VAL A 34 3.78 3.51 -1.95
N TRP A 35 4.37 4.37 -1.09
CA TRP A 35 3.66 4.84 0.10
C TRP A 35 2.43 5.67 -0.27
N ASP A 36 2.52 6.51 -1.29
CA ASP A 36 1.38 7.30 -1.76
C ASP A 36 0.21 6.40 -2.19
N ILE A 37 0.50 5.31 -2.88
CA ILE A 37 -0.51 4.35 -3.31
C ILE A 37 -1.10 3.59 -2.11
N LEU A 38 -0.24 3.09 -1.22
CA LEU A 38 -0.69 2.29 -0.07
C LEU A 38 -1.38 3.11 1.01
N GLU A 39 -1.08 4.41 1.09
CA GLU A 39 -1.67 5.31 2.07
C GLU A 39 -2.90 6.05 1.51
N ASP A 40 -3.47 5.56 0.43
CA ASP A 40 -4.67 6.12 -0.20
C ASP A 40 -5.90 5.90 0.70
N GLU A 41 -6.46 6.99 1.19
CA GLU A 41 -7.62 6.97 2.08
C GLU A 41 -8.95 7.15 1.33
N ARG A 42 -8.94 7.21 0.01
CA ARG A 42 -10.18 7.39 -0.76
C ARG A 42 -11.11 6.20 -0.59
N LYS A 43 -12.36 6.50 -0.28
CA LYS A 43 -13.41 5.51 -0.11
C LYS A 43 -14.10 5.23 -1.43
N ILE A 44 -14.63 4.02 -1.56
CA ILE A 44 -15.41 3.62 -2.72
C ILE A 44 -16.81 4.25 -2.62
N ILE A 45 -17.38 4.67 -3.76
CA ILE A 45 -18.73 5.21 -3.78
C ILE A 45 -19.73 4.13 -3.32
N PRO A 46 -20.83 4.55 -2.61
CA PRO A 46 -21.74 3.58 -1.97
C PRO A 46 -22.30 2.52 -2.91
N ASP A 47 -22.59 2.85 -4.16
CA ASP A 47 -23.18 1.92 -5.12
C ASP A 47 -22.23 0.77 -5.50
N LEU A 48 -20.93 0.93 -5.29
CA LEU A 48 -19.92 -0.07 -5.63
C LEU A 48 -19.38 -0.81 -4.40
N LEU A 49 -19.92 -0.54 -3.21
CA LEU A 49 -19.48 -1.21 -2.00
C LEU A 49 -19.93 -2.67 -1.99
N PRO A 50 -19.08 -3.59 -1.48
CA PRO A 50 -19.52 -4.97 -1.28
C PRO A 50 -20.59 -5.04 -0.19
N ASN A 51 -21.41 -6.08 -0.24
CA ASN A 51 -22.37 -6.37 0.82
C ASN A 51 -21.93 -7.63 1.53
N THR A 52 -21.21 -7.48 2.63
CA THR A 52 -20.63 -8.59 3.38
C THR A 52 -21.38 -8.85 4.70
N GLY A 53 -22.55 -8.23 4.90
CA GLY A 53 -23.36 -8.41 6.10
C GLY A 53 -23.06 -7.46 7.24
N ILE A 54 -22.10 -6.54 7.08
CA ILE A 54 -21.84 -5.45 8.03
C ILE A 54 -22.61 -4.20 7.61
N ASN A 55 -22.69 -3.21 8.51
CA ASN A 55 -23.45 -2.02 8.20
C ASN A 55 -22.77 -1.18 7.09
N PRO A 56 -23.54 -0.34 6.35
CA PRO A 56 -22.99 0.44 5.25
C PRO A 56 -21.88 1.42 5.64
N GLU A 57 -21.92 1.96 6.85
CA GLU A 57 -20.88 2.86 7.33
C GLU A 57 -19.55 2.13 7.48
N MET A 58 -19.57 0.91 7.99
CA MET A 58 -18.39 0.07 8.09
C MET A 58 -17.88 -0.37 6.71
N GLU A 59 -18.77 -0.71 5.80
CA GLU A 59 -18.40 -1.04 4.43
C GLU A 59 -17.64 0.14 3.78
N ALA A 60 -18.16 1.37 3.97
CA ALA A 60 -17.51 2.55 3.45
C ALA A 60 -16.14 2.78 4.09
N LEU A 61 -16.05 2.65 5.41
CA LEU A 61 -14.78 2.81 6.13
C LEU A 61 -13.71 1.84 5.64
N LEU A 62 -14.09 0.58 5.44
CA LEU A 62 -13.17 -0.48 5.04
C LEU A 62 -12.87 -0.46 3.53
N SER A 63 -13.45 0.47 2.77
CA SER A 63 -13.32 0.51 1.32
C SER A 63 -12.04 1.16 0.81
N SER A 64 -11.35 1.93 1.63
CA SER A 64 -10.09 2.57 1.23
C SER A 64 -8.91 1.62 1.34
N THR A 65 -7.88 1.85 0.52
CA THR A 65 -6.62 1.11 0.61
C THR A 65 -5.96 1.31 1.96
N PHE A 66 -5.92 2.55 2.43
CA PHE A 66 -5.44 2.92 3.75
C PHE A 66 -6.64 3.24 4.64
N ILE A 67 -6.82 2.47 5.71
CA ILE A 67 -7.94 2.63 6.62
C ILE A 67 -7.47 3.40 7.85
N GLN A 68 -8.14 4.52 8.14
CA GLN A 68 -7.84 5.33 9.31
C GLN A 68 -9.12 5.61 10.08
N SER A 69 -9.17 5.15 11.34
CA SER A 69 -10.30 5.29 12.22
C SER A 69 -9.81 5.15 13.67
N PRO A 70 -10.48 5.78 14.66
CA PRO A 70 -10.12 5.61 16.07
C PRO A 70 -10.23 4.17 16.58
N ILE A 71 -11.07 3.34 15.97
CA ILE A 71 -11.34 1.99 16.44
C ILE A 71 -10.75 0.89 15.57
N TYR A 72 -10.34 1.21 14.32
CA TYR A 72 -9.78 0.26 13.39
C TYR A 72 -8.96 0.98 12.34
N GLY A 73 -7.88 0.36 11.87
CA GLY A 73 -7.10 0.97 10.81
C GLY A 73 -5.95 0.09 10.35
N THR A 74 -5.34 0.53 9.26
CA THR A 74 -4.13 -0.09 8.72
C THR A 74 -3.01 0.00 9.74
N ARG A 75 -2.40 -1.13 10.10
CA ARG A 75 -1.35 -1.20 11.13
C ARG A 75 0.03 -0.96 10.56
N CYS A 76 0.29 -1.54 9.41
CA CYS A 76 1.58 -1.39 8.73
C CYS A 76 1.42 -1.49 7.23
N SER A 77 2.39 -0.95 6.52
CA SER A 77 2.49 -1.06 5.07
C SER A 77 3.84 -1.63 4.73
N ASN A 78 3.90 -2.53 3.77
CA ASN A 78 5.12 -3.25 3.42
C ASN A 78 5.43 -3.11 1.93
N PHE A 79 6.71 -2.94 1.64
CA PHE A 79 7.22 -2.93 0.28
C PHE A 79 8.35 -3.95 0.17
N LEU A 80 8.14 -4.97 -0.65
CA LEU A 80 9.09 -6.04 -0.89
C LEU A 80 9.55 -6.00 -2.34
N ARG A 81 10.86 -5.93 -2.55
CA ARG A 81 11.47 -6.01 -3.88
C ARG A 81 12.40 -7.21 -3.93
N ILE A 82 12.26 -7.99 -4.99
CA ILE A 82 13.11 -9.16 -5.21
C ILE A 82 13.75 -9.03 -6.59
N SER A 83 15.06 -9.04 -6.62
CA SER A 83 15.82 -9.08 -7.87
C SER A 83 16.58 -10.40 -7.96
N SER A 84 17.37 -10.59 -9.01
CA SER A 84 18.21 -11.79 -9.13
C SER A 84 19.33 -11.86 -8.08
N THR A 85 19.67 -10.75 -7.45
CA THR A 85 20.82 -10.64 -6.54
C THR A 85 20.47 -10.21 -5.13
N GLN A 86 19.28 -9.66 -4.90
CA GLN A 86 18.98 -9.03 -3.62
C GLN A 86 17.49 -9.07 -3.29
N ILE A 87 17.19 -9.15 -2.01
CA ILE A 87 15.85 -8.95 -1.46
C ILE A 87 15.90 -7.72 -0.57
N ASP A 88 14.99 -6.78 -0.84
CA ASP A 88 14.79 -5.58 -0.02
C ASP A 88 13.38 -5.59 0.52
N TRP A 89 13.24 -5.42 1.84
CA TRP A 89 11.95 -5.37 2.51
C TRP A 89 11.90 -4.15 3.41
N ILE A 90 10.88 -3.31 3.21
CA ILE A 90 10.67 -2.12 4.00
C ILE A 90 9.27 -2.18 4.61
N GLU A 91 9.20 -2.07 5.93
CA GLU A 91 7.94 -2.00 6.66
C GLU A 91 7.79 -0.61 7.28
N LYS A 92 6.61 -0.01 7.07
CA LYS A 92 6.27 1.28 7.66
C LYS A 92 5.15 1.08 8.68
N THR A 93 5.39 1.50 9.90
CA THR A 93 4.39 1.46 10.96
C THR A 93 3.37 2.56 10.75
N GLN A 94 2.08 2.23 10.83
CA GLN A 94 1.00 3.15 10.52
C GLN A 94 0.12 3.49 11.72
N GLN A 95 0.41 2.94 12.89
CA GLN A 95 -0.35 3.21 14.12
C GLN A 95 0.56 3.30 15.33
N GLY A 96 0.06 3.96 16.38
CA GLY A 96 0.74 4.00 17.67
C GLY A 96 1.84 5.05 17.74
N GLU A 97 2.64 4.99 18.79
CA GLU A 97 3.70 5.99 19.03
C GLU A 97 4.85 5.89 18.05
N HIS A 98 5.00 4.74 17.37
CA HIS A 98 6.01 4.54 16.34
C HIS A 98 5.51 4.79 14.91
N MET A 99 4.36 5.43 14.78
CA MET A 99 3.78 5.75 13.47
C MET A 99 4.76 6.49 12.58
N GLY A 100 4.92 6.02 11.35
CA GLY A 100 5.83 6.59 10.36
C GLY A 100 7.24 6.02 10.37
N GLU A 101 7.60 5.22 11.39
CA GLU A 101 8.91 4.59 11.43
C GLU A 101 9.04 3.51 10.37
N LEU A 102 10.25 3.44 9.80
CA LEU A 102 10.60 2.45 8.78
C LEU A 102 11.59 1.43 9.36
N VAL A 103 11.33 0.17 9.06
CA VAL A 103 12.30 -0.91 9.27
C VAL A 103 12.69 -1.44 7.90
N GLU A 104 13.99 -1.48 7.61
CA GLU A 104 14.50 -1.87 6.32
C GLU A 104 15.45 -3.04 6.46
N ILE A 105 15.19 -4.10 5.69
CA ILE A 105 16.01 -5.31 5.66
C ILE A 105 16.47 -5.52 4.22
N LYS A 106 17.79 -5.60 4.04
CA LYS A 106 18.42 -5.90 2.75
C LYS A 106 19.23 -7.17 2.87
N ARG A 107 19.02 -8.11 1.95
CA ARG A 107 19.74 -9.40 1.93
C ARG A 107 20.18 -9.70 0.52
N ALA A 108 21.45 -10.06 0.38
CA ALA A 108 21.97 -10.61 -0.85
C ALA A 108 21.44 -12.03 -1.03
N ILE A 109 21.14 -12.39 -2.27
CA ILE A 109 20.74 -13.75 -2.61
C ILE A 109 22.02 -14.52 -2.95
N GLU A 110 22.32 -15.54 -2.17
CA GLU A 110 23.44 -16.45 -2.44
C GLU A 110 22.97 -17.54 -3.41
N LYS A 111 23.78 -17.83 -4.41
CA LYS A 111 23.50 -18.88 -5.38
C LYS A 111 24.41 -20.07 -5.16
#